data_45464270848a1c8016de4cf1d2fb5378
#
_entry.id   45464270848a1c8016de4cf1d2fb5378
#
_cell.length_a   1.000
_cell.length_b   1.000
_cell.length_c   1.000
_cell.angle_alpha   90.00
_cell.angle_beta   90.00
_cell.angle_gamma   90.00
#
_symmetry.space_group_name_H-M   'P 1'
#
loop_
_entity.id
_entity.type
_entity.pdbx_description
1 polymer ?
#
loop_
_entity_poly.entity_id
_entity_poly.type
_entity_poly.pdbx_seq_one_letter_code
_entity_poly.pdbx_strand_id
1 'polypeptide(L)'
;MKRFIGTGLAAAAFLGVVIATLAGQSAPAAQAGRGAAPAPTPACGPNLPADIKNVTKDSRCFELRTYTVREGSSLDLLHSRFRDHTTALFRKHGMTIVGYWQPVTKKDQLIYLLAYKDGAARDAAWAAFGADPEWVKTRTEMQVSVQVDNVFMSATDYSPMK
;
A
#
# COMPACT_ATOMS: atom_id res chain seq x y z
N MET A 1 -12.76 -92.62 -39.17
CA MET A 1 -14.03 -91.86 -38.98
C MET A 1 -14.08 -91.32 -37.59
N LYS A 2 -14.54 -90.10 -37.45
CA LYS A 2 -14.80 -89.27 -36.27
C LYS A 2 -13.70 -88.22 -35.93
N ARG A 3 -13.98 -87.04 -36.32
CA ARG A 3 -13.33 -85.79 -36.02
C ARG A 3 -13.70 -85.33 -34.61
N PHE A 4 -12.72 -84.87 -33.87
CA PHE A 4 -13.02 -83.99 -32.70
C PHE A 4 -12.39 -82.64 -32.91
N ILE A 5 -13.22 -81.63 -32.79
CA ILE A 5 -12.94 -80.25 -32.96
C ILE A 5 -12.48 -79.71 -31.58
N GLY A 6 -11.28 -79.20 -31.50
CA GLY A 6 -10.78 -78.50 -30.34
C GLY A 6 -10.93 -77.03 -30.54
N THR A 7 -11.78 -76.41 -29.71
CA THR A 7 -11.97 -74.98 -29.64
C THR A 7 -10.82 -74.34 -28.87
N GLY A 8 -10.00 -73.55 -29.57
CA GLY A 8 -8.96 -72.73 -28.95
C GLY A 8 -9.58 -71.36 -28.55
N LEU A 9 -9.46 -71.10 -27.27
CA LEU A 9 -9.87 -69.75 -26.70
C LEU A 9 -8.68 -68.79 -26.86
N ALA A 10 -8.83 -67.85 -27.77
CA ALA A 10 -7.90 -66.75 -27.94
C ALA A 10 -8.18 -65.66 -26.89
N ALA A 11 -7.33 -65.50 -25.94
CA ALA A 11 -7.37 -64.35 -25.01
C ALA A 11 -6.77 -63.11 -25.68
N ALA A 12 -7.62 -62.17 -26.06
CA ALA A 12 -7.18 -60.86 -26.52
C ALA A 12 -6.84 -59.97 -25.33
N ALA A 13 -5.56 -59.74 -25.16
CA ALA A 13 -5.06 -58.73 -24.19
C ALA A 13 -5.29 -57.33 -24.77
N PHE A 14 -6.28 -56.59 -24.23
CA PHE A 14 -6.44 -55.19 -24.51
C PHE A 14 -5.38 -54.38 -23.73
N LEU A 15 -4.40 -53.87 -24.44
CA LEU A 15 -3.47 -52.85 -23.93
C LEU A 15 -4.23 -51.54 -23.86
N GLY A 16 -4.73 -51.20 -22.69
CA GLY A 16 -5.36 -49.92 -22.42
C GLY A 16 -4.28 -48.83 -22.42
N VAL A 17 -4.21 -48.02 -23.48
CA VAL A 17 -3.44 -46.78 -23.49
C VAL A 17 -4.16 -45.81 -22.61
N VAL A 18 -3.68 -45.57 -21.39
CA VAL A 18 -4.14 -44.48 -20.54
C VAL A 18 -3.55 -43.19 -21.10
N ILE A 19 -4.34 -42.46 -21.88
CA ILE A 19 -3.99 -41.08 -22.24
C ILE A 19 -4.25 -40.24 -20.98
N ALA A 20 -3.18 -39.93 -20.25
CA ALA A 20 -3.20 -38.94 -19.21
C ALA A 20 -3.43 -37.57 -19.88
N THR A 21 -4.65 -37.11 -19.91
CA THR A 21 -4.95 -35.71 -20.20
C THR A 21 -4.34 -34.88 -19.06
N LEU A 22 -3.22 -34.21 -19.32
CA LEU A 22 -2.76 -33.07 -18.50
C LEU A 22 -3.84 -32.00 -18.55
N ALA A 23 -4.76 -32.05 -17.58
CA ALA A 23 -5.58 -30.91 -17.26
C ALA A 23 -4.62 -29.80 -16.83
N GLY A 24 -4.42 -28.84 -17.72
CA GLY A 24 -3.71 -27.61 -17.40
C GLY A 24 -4.45 -26.95 -16.21
N GLN A 25 -3.89 -27.08 -15.02
CA GLN A 25 -4.29 -26.28 -13.89
C GLN A 25 -3.85 -24.85 -14.23
N SER A 26 -4.80 -24.09 -14.77
CA SER A 26 -4.70 -22.64 -14.78
C SER A 26 -4.50 -22.23 -13.32
N ALA A 27 -3.31 -21.76 -12.99
CA ALA A 27 -3.07 -21.12 -11.71
C ALA A 27 -4.18 -20.08 -11.50
N PRO A 28 -4.84 -20.05 -10.34
CA PRO A 28 -5.83 -19.01 -10.08
C PRO A 28 -5.11 -17.68 -10.28
N ALA A 29 -5.65 -16.86 -11.18
CA ALA A 29 -5.23 -15.48 -11.33
C ALA A 29 -5.19 -14.88 -9.92
N ALA A 30 -4.02 -14.37 -9.55
CA ALA A 30 -3.84 -13.71 -8.28
C ALA A 30 -4.98 -12.72 -8.13
N GLN A 31 -5.91 -13.00 -7.22
CA GLN A 31 -6.97 -12.07 -6.87
C GLN A 31 -6.24 -10.81 -6.41
N ALA A 32 -6.31 -9.77 -7.24
CA ALA A 32 -5.90 -8.42 -6.87
C ALA A 32 -6.56 -8.14 -5.53
N GLY A 33 -5.76 -8.07 -4.47
CA GLY A 33 -6.21 -8.14 -3.10
C GLY A 33 -7.34 -7.17 -2.85
N ARG A 34 -8.42 -7.68 -2.31
CA ARG A 34 -9.31 -6.88 -1.45
C ARG A 34 -8.36 -6.22 -0.46
N GLY A 35 -8.23 -4.89 -0.59
CA GLY A 35 -7.25 -4.16 0.19
C GLY A 35 -7.36 -4.55 1.65
N ALA A 36 -6.33 -5.17 2.18
CA ALA A 36 -6.20 -5.34 3.61
C ALA A 36 -6.45 -3.96 4.22
N ALA A 37 -7.28 -3.89 5.26
CA ALA A 37 -7.46 -2.64 6.00
C ALA A 37 -6.06 -2.09 6.31
N PRO A 38 -5.83 -0.79 6.09
CA PRO A 38 -4.51 -0.22 6.36
C PRO A 38 -4.09 -0.63 7.78
N ALA A 39 -2.85 -1.05 7.93
CA ALA A 39 -2.31 -1.37 9.25
C ALA A 39 -2.56 -0.18 10.20
N PRO A 40 -2.96 -0.43 11.44
CA PRO A 40 -3.21 0.65 12.39
C PRO A 40 -1.97 1.52 12.51
N THR A 41 -2.17 2.84 12.60
CA THR A 41 -1.08 3.78 12.80
C THR A 41 -0.33 3.43 14.07
N PRO A 42 0.99 3.29 14.03
CA PRO A 42 1.80 3.12 15.24
C PRO A 42 1.49 4.20 16.27
N ALA A 43 1.60 3.87 17.54
CA ALA A 43 1.39 4.84 18.60
C ALA A 43 2.28 6.07 18.40
N CYS A 44 1.69 7.26 18.33
CA CYS A 44 2.37 8.54 18.24
C CYS A 44 1.50 9.63 18.90
N GLY A 45 2.13 10.71 19.30
CA GLY A 45 1.46 11.79 20.04
C GLY A 45 1.48 11.56 21.55
N PRO A 46 0.47 12.03 22.30
CA PRO A 46 0.52 12.09 23.76
C PRO A 46 0.38 10.73 24.45
N ASN A 47 -0.17 9.73 23.78
CA ASN A 47 -0.51 8.42 24.38
C ASN A 47 0.47 7.35 23.89
N LEU A 48 1.70 7.39 24.38
CA LEU A 48 2.74 6.44 24.02
C LEU A 48 2.85 5.28 25.01
N PRO A 49 3.31 4.09 24.58
CA PRO A 49 3.71 3.02 25.47
C PRO A 49 4.79 3.47 26.48
N ALA A 50 4.76 2.91 27.68
CA ALA A 50 5.62 3.34 28.80
C ALA A 50 7.12 3.09 28.58
N ASP A 51 7.48 2.25 27.61
CA ASP A 51 8.87 1.97 27.20
C ASP A 51 9.44 3.05 26.28
N ILE A 52 8.60 3.86 25.66
CA ILE A 52 9.03 5.03 24.86
C ILE A 52 9.34 6.17 25.82
N LYS A 53 10.62 6.46 25.96
CA LYS A 53 11.15 7.50 26.88
C LYS A 53 11.65 8.71 26.11
N ASN A 54 11.95 9.79 26.83
CA ASN A 54 12.49 11.06 26.29
C ASN A 54 11.56 11.75 25.28
N VAL A 55 10.25 11.51 25.40
CA VAL A 55 9.20 12.18 24.61
C VAL A 55 8.34 13.05 25.51
N THR A 56 7.89 14.16 24.97
CA THR A 56 7.01 15.06 25.72
C THR A 56 5.58 14.53 25.73
N LYS A 57 4.88 14.71 26.88
CA LYS A 57 3.49 14.28 27.04
C LYS A 57 2.49 15.08 26.22
N ASP A 58 2.87 16.28 25.78
CA ASP A 58 2.08 17.16 24.92
C ASP A 58 2.45 17.07 23.44
N SER A 59 3.26 16.06 23.07
CA SER A 59 3.63 15.85 21.68
C SER A 59 2.40 15.61 20.81
N ARG A 60 2.40 16.21 19.64
CA ARG A 60 1.54 15.78 18.54
C ARG A 60 2.08 14.51 17.90
N CYS A 61 1.23 13.82 17.13
CA CYS A 61 1.66 12.77 16.24
C CYS A 61 2.21 13.38 14.95
N PHE A 62 3.46 13.10 14.63
CA PHE A 62 4.10 13.53 13.40
C PHE A 62 4.24 12.35 12.44
N GLU A 63 3.98 12.58 11.17
CA GLU A 63 4.14 11.61 10.10
C GLU A 63 5.06 12.20 9.02
N LEU A 64 6.30 11.71 8.97
CA LEU A 64 7.22 11.99 7.87
C LEU A 64 6.93 11.01 6.73
N ARG A 65 6.68 11.54 5.56
CA ARG A 65 6.41 10.72 4.37
C ARG A 65 7.45 11.02 3.30
N THR A 66 8.04 9.96 2.78
CA THR A 66 8.92 10.00 1.62
C THR A 66 8.21 9.36 0.44
N TYR A 67 8.00 10.13 -0.60
CA TYR A 67 7.50 9.64 -1.88
C TYR A 67 8.66 9.50 -2.84
N THR A 68 8.90 8.29 -3.32
CA THR A 68 9.85 8.02 -4.41
C THR A 68 9.06 7.74 -5.68
N VAL A 69 9.23 8.57 -6.68
CA VAL A 69 8.53 8.43 -7.98
C VAL A 69 9.07 7.20 -8.68
N ARG A 70 8.17 6.35 -9.17
CA ARG A 70 8.54 5.13 -9.90
C ARG A 70 8.84 5.44 -11.36
N GLU A 71 9.59 4.56 -12.00
CA GLU A 71 9.85 4.62 -13.44
C GLU A 71 8.56 4.80 -14.24
N GLY A 72 8.59 5.64 -15.26
CA GLY A 72 7.42 5.99 -16.07
C GLY A 72 6.51 7.07 -15.46
N SER A 73 6.79 7.54 -14.24
CA SER A 73 6.08 8.66 -13.60
C SER A 73 6.95 9.92 -13.55
N SER A 74 6.32 11.06 -13.28
CA SER A 74 6.97 12.38 -13.25
C SER A 74 6.93 13.00 -11.84
N LEU A 75 8.11 13.43 -11.35
CA LEU A 75 8.21 14.22 -10.13
C LEU A 75 7.57 15.61 -10.29
N ASP A 76 7.69 16.22 -11.46
CA ASP A 76 7.06 17.52 -11.75
C ASP A 76 5.54 17.43 -11.69
N LEU A 77 4.96 16.34 -12.22
CA LEU A 77 3.52 16.10 -12.11
C LEU A 77 3.10 15.87 -10.65
N LEU A 78 3.94 15.18 -9.85
CA LEU A 78 3.70 15.04 -8.41
C LEU A 78 3.70 16.40 -7.71
N HIS A 79 4.68 17.27 -8.00
CA HIS A 79 4.73 18.62 -7.45
C HIS A 79 3.51 19.45 -7.83
N SER A 80 3.09 19.42 -9.11
CA SER A 80 1.86 20.11 -9.56
C SER A 80 0.63 19.59 -8.81
N ARG A 81 0.46 18.29 -8.70
CA ARG A 81 -0.64 17.69 -7.93
C ARG A 81 -0.66 18.15 -6.47
N PHE A 82 0.51 18.25 -5.82
CA PHE A 82 0.61 18.74 -4.44
C PHE A 82 0.28 20.23 -4.35
N ARG A 83 0.81 21.06 -5.25
CA ARG A 83 0.65 22.49 -5.24
C ARG A 83 -0.80 22.90 -5.51
N ASP A 84 -1.41 22.26 -6.50
CA ASP A 84 -2.68 22.71 -7.04
C ASP A 84 -3.89 22.05 -6.34
N HIS A 85 -3.70 20.87 -5.71
CA HIS A 85 -4.79 20.11 -5.13
C HIS A 85 -4.48 19.55 -3.73
N THR A 86 -3.46 18.69 -3.58
CA THR A 86 -3.26 17.91 -2.38
C THR A 86 -3.07 18.76 -1.13
N THR A 87 -2.34 19.87 -1.23
CA THR A 87 -2.07 20.77 -0.11
C THR A 87 -3.34 21.41 0.45
N ALA A 88 -4.27 21.83 -0.41
CA ALA A 88 -5.56 22.37 0.00
C ALA A 88 -6.43 21.29 0.66
N LEU A 89 -6.46 20.09 0.08
CA LEU A 89 -7.21 18.96 0.61
C LEU A 89 -6.68 18.48 1.96
N PHE A 90 -5.37 18.47 2.17
CA PHE A 90 -4.80 18.16 3.49
C PHE A 90 -5.31 19.12 4.57
N ARG A 91 -5.30 20.44 4.29
CA ARG A 91 -5.85 21.44 5.22
C ARG A 91 -7.35 21.26 5.46
N LYS A 92 -8.12 20.99 4.40
CA LYS A 92 -9.56 20.72 4.46
C LYS A 92 -9.88 19.56 5.43
N HIS A 93 -9.05 18.55 5.45
CA HIS A 93 -9.22 17.36 6.31
C HIS A 93 -8.42 17.42 7.62
N GLY A 94 -8.03 18.60 8.06
CA GLY A 94 -7.44 18.80 9.40
C GLY A 94 -5.99 18.35 9.54
N MET A 95 -5.29 18.08 8.44
CA MET A 95 -3.87 17.74 8.48
C MET A 95 -3.03 19.02 8.59
N THR A 96 -2.23 19.14 9.64
CA THR A 96 -1.29 20.25 9.78
C THR A 96 -0.05 19.97 8.95
N ILE A 97 0.20 20.80 7.95
CA ILE A 97 1.39 20.71 7.10
C ILE A 97 2.54 21.44 7.79
N VAL A 98 3.61 20.73 8.14
CA VAL A 98 4.82 21.31 8.69
C VAL A 98 5.72 21.82 7.57
N GLY A 99 5.88 21.04 6.49
CA GLY A 99 6.65 21.45 5.33
C GLY A 99 6.79 20.36 4.28
N TYR A 100 7.35 20.78 3.14
CA TYR A 100 7.69 19.95 2.00
C TYR A 100 9.15 20.18 1.62
N TRP A 101 9.87 19.13 1.26
CA TRP A 101 11.26 19.18 0.84
C TRP A 101 11.50 18.29 -0.36
N GLN A 102 12.33 18.75 -1.27
CA GLN A 102 12.92 17.93 -2.31
C GLN A 102 14.39 17.69 -1.96
N PRO A 103 14.82 16.43 -1.76
CA PRO A 103 16.23 16.12 -1.49
C PRO A 103 17.11 16.53 -2.67
N VAL A 104 18.20 17.22 -2.40
CA VAL A 104 19.13 17.65 -3.46
C VAL A 104 19.91 16.49 -4.10
N THR A 105 20.06 15.39 -3.35
CA THR A 105 20.77 14.18 -3.79
C THR A 105 19.87 13.07 -4.32
N LYS A 106 18.55 13.19 -4.16
CA LYS A 106 17.53 12.24 -4.60
C LYS A 106 16.51 12.97 -5.46
N LYS A 107 16.76 13.00 -6.75
CA LYS A 107 15.98 13.82 -7.70
C LYS A 107 14.59 13.26 -8.04
N ASP A 108 14.28 12.08 -7.53
CA ASP A 108 13.03 11.35 -7.72
C ASP A 108 12.13 11.36 -6.46
N GLN A 109 12.47 12.16 -5.45
CA GLN A 109 11.79 12.14 -4.16
C GLN A 109 11.13 13.48 -3.80
N LEU A 110 9.97 13.36 -3.16
CA LEU A 110 9.31 14.41 -2.38
C LEU A 110 9.19 13.93 -0.94
N ILE A 111 9.69 14.73 0.01
CA ILE A 111 9.54 14.47 1.44
C ILE A 111 8.60 15.52 2.02
N TYR A 112 7.72 15.11 2.91
CA TYR A 112 6.88 16.05 3.64
C TYR A 112 6.55 15.56 5.05
N LEU A 113 6.30 16.51 5.93
CA LEU A 113 5.99 16.27 7.33
C LEU A 113 4.60 16.82 7.63
N LEU A 114 3.75 15.96 8.15
CA LEU A 114 2.43 16.27 8.67
C LEU A 114 2.40 16.12 10.18
N ALA A 115 1.51 16.87 10.83
CA ALA A 115 1.26 16.74 12.25
C ALA A 115 -0.25 16.66 12.52
N TYR A 116 -0.60 15.84 13.51
CA TYR A 116 -1.95 15.58 13.96
C TYR A 116 -2.01 15.67 15.49
N LYS A 117 -3.20 15.85 16.04
CA LYS A 117 -3.38 15.82 17.49
C LYS A 117 -2.84 14.52 18.10
N ASP A 118 -3.21 13.38 17.52
CA ASP A 118 -2.83 12.04 17.92
C ASP A 118 -2.99 11.06 16.74
N GLY A 119 -2.69 9.78 16.94
CA GLY A 119 -2.84 8.74 15.91
C GLY A 119 -4.27 8.55 15.42
N ALA A 120 -5.27 8.66 16.31
CA ALA A 120 -6.68 8.53 15.91
C ALA A 120 -7.13 9.69 15.01
N ALA A 121 -6.71 10.91 15.32
CA ALA A 121 -6.95 12.08 14.47
C ALA A 121 -6.27 11.93 13.10
N ARG A 122 -5.07 11.35 13.07
CA ARG A 122 -4.39 11.02 11.81
C ARG A 122 -5.21 10.05 10.97
N ASP A 123 -5.68 8.95 11.55
CA ASP A 123 -6.43 7.93 10.81
C ASP A 123 -7.76 8.48 10.27
N ALA A 124 -8.47 9.27 11.07
CA ALA A 124 -9.71 9.93 10.65
C ALA A 124 -9.45 10.92 9.49
N ALA A 125 -8.39 11.71 9.55
CA ALA A 125 -8.02 12.67 8.51
C ALA A 125 -7.70 11.98 7.18
N TRP A 126 -6.93 10.89 7.21
CA TRP A 126 -6.61 10.12 6.00
C TRP A 126 -7.82 9.41 5.42
N ALA A 127 -8.71 8.88 6.25
CA ALA A 127 -9.95 8.26 5.78
C ALA A 127 -10.83 9.29 5.07
N ALA A 128 -11.01 10.49 5.66
CA ALA A 128 -11.80 11.57 5.08
C ALA A 128 -11.17 12.10 3.78
N PHE A 129 -9.85 12.31 3.76
CA PHE A 129 -9.11 12.70 2.55
C PHE A 129 -9.26 11.66 1.44
N GLY A 130 -9.10 10.37 1.76
CA GLY A 130 -9.19 9.29 0.77
C GLY A 130 -10.57 9.15 0.12
N ALA A 131 -11.63 9.51 0.86
CA ALA A 131 -13.03 9.50 0.41
C ALA A 131 -13.47 10.81 -0.27
N ASP A 132 -12.65 11.87 -0.24
CA ASP A 132 -13.00 13.16 -0.82
C ASP A 132 -13.16 13.06 -2.35
N PRO A 133 -14.30 13.47 -2.92
CA PRO A 133 -14.55 13.40 -4.36
C PRO A 133 -13.51 14.16 -5.21
N GLU A 134 -13.02 15.30 -4.70
CA GLU A 134 -11.97 16.08 -5.37
C GLU A 134 -10.64 15.29 -5.40
N TRP A 135 -10.29 14.63 -4.30
CA TRP A 135 -9.12 13.75 -4.28
C TRP A 135 -9.27 12.57 -5.24
N VAL A 136 -10.44 11.91 -5.24
CA VAL A 136 -10.71 10.77 -6.13
C VAL A 136 -10.56 11.19 -7.60
N LYS A 137 -11.12 12.34 -7.97
CA LYS A 137 -10.97 12.94 -9.31
C LYS A 137 -9.50 13.24 -9.62
N THR A 138 -8.83 14.01 -8.77
CA THR A 138 -7.43 14.42 -8.95
C THR A 138 -6.51 13.20 -9.10
N ARG A 139 -6.67 12.19 -8.26
CA ARG A 139 -5.87 10.95 -8.33
C ARG A 139 -6.06 10.21 -9.65
N THR A 140 -7.26 10.26 -10.23
CA THR A 140 -7.58 9.62 -11.50
C THR A 140 -7.01 10.39 -12.70
N GLU A 141 -7.08 11.72 -12.66
CA GLU A 141 -6.63 12.60 -13.74
C GLU A 141 -5.11 12.82 -13.73
N MET A 142 -4.53 12.97 -12.55
CA MET A 142 -3.09 13.21 -12.35
C MET A 142 -2.42 11.95 -11.77
N GLN A 143 -2.37 10.89 -12.55
CA GLN A 143 -1.79 9.62 -12.13
C GLN A 143 -0.28 9.74 -11.95
N VAL A 144 0.20 9.55 -10.73
CA VAL A 144 1.62 9.45 -10.41
C VAL A 144 1.85 8.20 -9.57
N SER A 145 2.66 7.29 -10.11
CA SER A 145 3.06 6.09 -9.39
C SER A 145 4.23 6.42 -8.45
N VAL A 146 4.03 6.18 -7.16
CA VAL A 146 5.04 6.40 -6.13
C VAL A 146 5.17 5.19 -5.21
N GLN A 147 6.37 4.99 -4.69
CA GLN A 147 6.59 4.24 -3.46
C GLN A 147 6.46 5.21 -2.30
N VAL A 148 5.83 4.77 -1.22
CA VAL A 148 5.61 5.61 -0.02
C VAL A 148 6.24 4.92 1.18
N ASP A 149 7.15 5.64 1.83
CA ASP A 149 7.75 5.25 3.11
C ASP A 149 7.30 6.24 4.18
N ASN A 150 6.87 5.72 5.33
CA ASN A 150 6.34 6.51 6.45
C ASN A 150 7.15 6.29 7.71
N VAL A 151 7.44 7.37 8.43
CA VAL A 151 7.99 7.33 9.78
C VAL A 151 7.05 8.10 10.70
N PHE A 152 6.56 7.42 11.74
CA PHE A 152 5.75 8.05 12.79
C PHE A 152 6.65 8.48 13.94
N MET A 153 6.40 9.68 14.46
CA MET A 153 7.28 10.30 15.44
C MET A 153 6.46 11.04 16.49
N SER A 154 7.00 11.08 17.70
CA SER A 154 6.59 12.00 18.76
C SER A 154 7.78 12.89 19.12
N ALA A 155 7.48 14.12 19.49
CA ALA A 155 8.51 15.08 19.84
C ALA A 155 9.23 14.67 21.13
N THR A 156 10.55 14.82 21.16
CA THR A 156 11.32 14.67 22.38
C THR A 156 10.99 15.81 23.37
N ASP A 157 11.31 15.62 24.65
CA ASP A 157 11.09 16.62 25.69
C ASP A 157 11.90 17.91 25.49
N TYR A 158 13.00 17.84 24.74
CA TYR A 158 13.85 18.98 24.34
C TYR A 158 13.55 19.49 22.91
N SER A 159 12.58 18.93 22.21
CA SER A 159 12.22 19.41 20.85
C SER A 159 11.56 20.79 20.92
N PRO A 160 11.92 21.74 20.07
CA PRO A 160 11.22 23.02 19.94
C PRO A 160 9.84 22.86 19.29
N MET A 161 9.60 21.76 18.59
CA MET A 161 8.34 21.44 17.93
C MET A 161 7.64 20.31 18.69
N LYS A 162 6.40 20.57 19.11
CA LYS A 162 5.60 19.62 19.89
C LYS A 162 4.22 19.38 19.29
#